data_53194754f2ff90a87e1048c3542a0039
#
_entry.id   53194754f2ff90a87e1048c3542a0039
#
_cell.length_a   1.000
_cell.length_b   1.000
_cell.length_c   1.000
_cell.angle_alpha   90.00
_cell.angle_beta   90.00
_cell.angle_gamma   90.00
#
_symmetry.space_group_name_H-M   'P 1'
#
loop_
_entity.id
_entity.type
_entity.pdbx_description
1 polymer ?
#
loop_
_entity_poly.entity_id
_entity_poly.type
_entity_poly.pdbx_seq_one_letter_code
_entity_poly.pdbx_strand_id
1 'polypeptide(L)'
;MTIKVLEVPFGVEFSAVEASPSEGQQGSYTAVLTYPPTGPVTIPLTTTNSVIASLSPSSITFTPDNWNVPQTVLINTFNNDTAGGDVTVTINTGKPSSSDVNYSALSAEDTADFTITLIDDEKDIDGDGFFDYEDFFPNDGKEWSDNDKDGIGDNADTDDDNDGISDED
;
A
#
# COMPACT_ATOMS: atom_id res chain seq x y z
N MET A 1 -16.78 26.68 39.11
CA MET A 1 -16.86 26.16 37.72
C MET A 1 -15.44 25.89 37.26
N THR A 2 -15.01 24.63 37.24
CA THR A 2 -13.65 24.29 36.84
C THR A 2 -13.68 24.11 35.32
N ILE A 3 -13.01 25.01 34.60
CA ILE A 3 -12.84 24.86 33.16
C ILE A 3 -11.77 23.77 32.96
N LYS A 4 -12.17 22.59 32.46
CA LYS A 4 -11.24 21.59 32.04
C LYS A 4 -10.71 22.01 30.66
N VAL A 5 -9.51 22.56 30.63
CA VAL A 5 -8.78 22.77 29.38
C VAL A 5 -8.44 21.37 28.88
N LEU A 6 -9.01 20.95 27.73
CA LEU A 6 -8.58 19.78 27.00
C LEU A 6 -7.22 20.16 26.36
N GLU A 7 -6.14 19.73 26.98
CA GLU A 7 -4.82 19.84 26.37
C GLU A 7 -4.82 18.84 25.18
N VAL A 8 -4.56 19.35 23.97
CA VAL A 8 -4.25 18.49 22.83
C VAL A 8 -2.90 17.86 23.16
N PRO A 9 -2.78 16.54 23.20
CA PRO A 9 -1.51 15.91 23.51
C PRO A 9 -0.48 16.22 22.42
N PHE A 10 0.78 16.36 22.82
CA PHE A 10 1.89 16.36 21.86
C PHE A 10 1.85 15.07 21.07
N GLY A 11 2.05 15.13 19.77
CA GLY A 11 1.95 13.95 18.90
C GLY A 11 2.21 14.29 17.44
N VAL A 12 1.93 13.30 16.61
CA VAL A 12 2.02 13.37 15.14
C VAL A 12 0.65 13.02 14.58
N GLU A 13 0.19 13.80 13.63
CA GLU A 13 -1.02 13.50 12.86
C GLU A 13 -0.62 13.10 11.45
N PHE A 14 -1.27 12.05 10.95
CA PHE A 14 -1.08 11.54 9.59
C PHE A 14 -2.34 11.78 8.77
N SER A 15 -2.17 12.14 7.49
CA SER A 15 -3.28 12.08 6.55
C SER A 15 -3.66 10.63 6.27
N ALA A 16 -4.88 10.39 5.77
CA ALA A 16 -5.19 9.13 5.12
C ALA A 16 -4.27 8.92 3.90
N VAL A 17 -3.96 7.67 3.60
CA VAL A 17 -3.37 7.31 2.31
C VAL A 17 -4.44 7.56 1.24
N GLU A 18 -4.11 8.33 0.20
CA GLU A 18 -5.11 8.79 -0.79
C GLU A 18 -5.74 7.63 -1.57
N ALA A 19 -5.01 6.52 -1.75
CA ALA A 19 -5.52 5.27 -2.30
C ALA A 19 -4.67 4.10 -1.81
N SER A 20 -5.25 2.90 -1.74
CA SER A 20 -4.47 1.67 -1.57
C SER A 20 -3.64 1.47 -2.85
N PRO A 21 -2.31 1.53 -2.79
CA PRO A 21 -1.50 1.33 -3.99
C PRO A 21 -1.56 -0.13 -4.41
N SER A 22 -1.63 -0.37 -5.74
CA SER A 22 -1.33 -1.70 -6.28
C SER A 22 0.15 -2.02 -6.11
N GLU A 23 0.51 -3.27 -6.20
CA GLU A 23 1.90 -3.70 -6.24
C GLU A 23 2.66 -2.98 -7.37
N GLY A 24 3.95 -2.70 -7.18
CA GLY A 24 4.74 -1.92 -8.14
C GLY A 24 4.38 -0.43 -8.26
N GLN A 25 3.30 0.04 -7.64
CA GLN A 25 2.87 1.44 -7.68
C GLN A 25 3.35 2.22 -6.45
N GLN A 26 3.27 3.54 -6.52
CA GLN A 26 3.65 4.43 -5.42
C GLN A 26 2.42 5.05 -4.78
N GLY A 27 2.31 4.89 -3.46
CA GLY A 27 1.36 5.62 -2.62
C GLY A 27 2.05 6.78 -1.87
N SER A 28 1.27 7.58 -1.16
CA SER A 28 1.81 8.62 -0.28
C SER A 28 0.85 8.96 0.86
N TYR A 29 1.43 9.50 1.92
CA TYR A 29 0.71 10.15 3.00
C TYR A 29 1.51 11.36 3.50
N THR A 30 0.88 12.21 4.30
CA THR A 30 1.55 13.35 4.93
C THR A 30 1.51 13.26 6.44
N ALA A 31 2.48 13.89 7.08
CA ALA A 31 2.56 14.02 8.53
C ALA A 31 2.75 15.46 8.95
N VAL A 32 2.19 15.83 10.12
CA VAL A 32 2.40 17.11 10.81
C VAL A 32 2.54 16.86 12.31
N LEU A 33 3.17 17.76 13.03
CA LEU A 33 3.11 17.74 14.49
C LEU A 33 1.82 18.42 14.99
N THR A 34 1.35 18.03 16.17
CA THR A 34 0.16 18.64 16.81
C THR A 34 0.47 19.95 17.51
N TYR A 35 1.74 20.19 17.88
CA TYR A 35 2.22 21.36 18.62
C TYR A 35 3.60 21.82 18.13
N PRO A 36 3.91 23.14 18.24
CA PRO A 36 5.24 23.65 17.89
C PRO A 36 6.30 23.11 18.85
N PRO A 37 7.36 22.48 18.34
CA PRO A 37 8.46 22.02 19.17
C PRO A 37 9.42 23.18 19.49
N THR A 38 10.15 23.06 20.58
CA THR A 38 11.23 24.00 20.96
C THR A 38 12.57 23.69 20.29
N GLY A 39 12.66 22.55 19.61
CA GLY A 39 13.83 22.10 18.86
C GLY A 39 13.45 21.03 17.83
N PRO A 40 14.37 20.58 16.98
CA PRO A 40 14.05 19.58 15.96
C PRO A 40 13.48 18.29 16.55
N VAL A 41 12.49 17.71 15.85
CA VAL A 41 11.86 16.43 16.17
C VAL A 41 12.04 15.51 14.99
N THR A 42 12.78 14.42 15.15
CA THR A 42 12.99 13.39 14.13
C THR A 42 12.21 12.13 14.49
N ILE A 43 11.42 11.64 13.56
CA ILE A 43 10.54 10.48 13.71
C ILE A 43 10.98 9.42 12.71
N PRO A 44 11.47 8.26 13.16
CA PRO A 44 11.79 7.15 12.27
C PRO A 44 10.52 6.46 11.79
N LEU A 45 10.56 5.98 10.54
CA LEU A 45 9.45 5.31 9.87
C LEU A 45 9.93 3.96 9.33
N THR A 46 9.14 2.92 9.56
CA THR A 46 9.41 1.58 9.04
C THR A 46 8.13 0.89 8.58
N THR A 47 8.27 -0.20 7.83
CA THR A 47 7.17 -1.09 7.47
C THR A 47 7.35 -2.44 8.14
N THR A 48 6.25 -3.16 8.37
CA THR A 48 6.32 -4.55 8.88
C THR A 48 6.90 -5.52 7.87
N ASN A 49 6.88 -5.16 6.57
CA ASN A 49 7.46 -5.98 5.52
C ASN A 49 8.18 -5.11 4.48
N SER A 50 9.49 -4.96 4.66
CA SER A 50 10.35 -4.16 3.78
C SER A 50 10.65 -4.82 2.42
N VAL A 51 10.24 -6.09 2.23
CA VAL A 51 10.40 -6.79 0.95
C VAL A 51 9.31 -6.35 -0.04
N ILE A 52 8.11 -6.05 0.45
CA ILE A 52 6.97 -5.67 -0.38
C ILE A 52 6.65 -4.17 -0.34
N ALA A 53 7.09 -3.44 0.69
CA ALA A 53 6.90 -2.00 0.77
C ALA A 53 8.04 -1.30 1.51
N SER A 54 8.49 -0.17 1.00
CA SER A 54 9.49 0.71 1.65
C SER A 54 9.01 2.15 1.69
N LEU A 55 9.55 2.94 2.64
CA LEU A 55 9.19 4.33 2.85
C LEU A 55 10.30 5.27 2.40
N SER A 56 9.93 6.39 1.80
CA SER A 56 10.87 7.44 1.40
C SER A 56 10.31 8.84 1.72
N PRO A 57 10.93 9.59 2.65
CA PRO A 57 12.11 9.22 3.46
C PRO A 57 11.77 8.16 4.54
N SER A 58 12.78 7.46 5.05
CA SER A 58 12.65 6.53 6.18
C SER A 58 12.62 7.23 7.56
N SER A 59 12.67 8.55 7.58
CA SER A 59 12.43 9.39 8.76
C SER A 59 12.03 10.79 8.33
N ILE A 60 11.18 11.43 9.12
CA ILE A 60 10.77 12.83 8.91
C ILE A 60 11.32 13.69 10.05
N THR A 61 11.70 14.93 9.73
CA THR A 61 12.20 15.88 10.74
C THR A 61 11.43 17.18 10.65
N PHE A 62 10.83 17.55 11.76
CA PHE A 62 10.16 18.83 11.97
C PHE A 62 11.04 19.77 12.79
N THR A 63 10.88 21.07 12.53
CA THR A 63 11.55 22.15 13.27
C THR A 63 10.49 23.10 13.84
N PRO A 64 10.85 24.03 14.73
CA PRO A 64 9.95 25.09 15.18
C PRO A 64 9.31 25.91 14.06
N ASP A 65 9.96 25.97 12.87
CA ASP A 65 9.52 26.80 11.74
C ASP A 65 8.60 26.04 10.76
N ASN A 66 8.63 24.68 10.76
CA ASN A 66 7.86 23.87 9.79
C ASN A 66 6.99 22.78 10.43
N TRP A 67 6.79 22.78 11.72
CA TRP A 67 6.09 21.73 12.46
C TRP A 67 4.66 21.45 11.95
N ASN A 68 3.97 22.47 11.47
CA ASN A 68 2.59 22.42 10.94
C ASN A 68 2.54 22.40 9.39
N VAL A 69 3.66 22.25 8.73
CA VAL A 69 3.72 22.11 7.29
C VAL A 69 3.72 20.61 6.97
N PRO A 70 2.73 20.09 6.21
CA PRO A 70 2.66 18.68 5.87
C PRO A 70 3.93 18.22 5.16
N GLN A 71 4.57 17.17 5.70
CA GLN A 71 5.69 16.50 5.06
C GLN A 71 5.23 15.20 4.43
N THR A 72 5.52 15.03 3.16
CA THR A 72 5.10 13.86 2.37
C THR A 72 6.07 12.71 2.58
N VAL A 73 5.51 11.53 2.82
CA VAL A 73 6.21 10.24 2.81
C VAL A 73 5.66 9.40 1.66
N LEU A 74 6.53 8.93 0.81
CA LEU A 74 6.20 8.03 -0.27
C LEU A 74 6.23 6.58 0.22
N ILE A 75 5.27 5.80 -0.23
CA ILE A 75 5.21 4.36 -0.03
C ILE A 75 5.55 3.73 -1.37
N ASN A 76 6.75 3.16 -1.48
CA ASN A 76 7.16 2.45 -2.68
C ASN A 76 6.83 0.98 -2.49
N THR A 77 5.99 0.42 -3.35
CA THR A 77 5.62 -0.98 -3.34
C THR A 77 6.42 -1.73 -4.41
N PHE A 78 6.56 -3.04 -4.23
CA PHE A 78 7.28 -3.90 -5.16
C PHE A 78 6.33 -4.94 -5.70
N ASN A 79 6.32 -5.10 -7.02
CA ASN A 79 5.57 -6.15 -7.72
C ASN A 79 6.22 -7.52 -7.46
N ASN A 80 5.43 -8.56 -7.28
CA ASN A 80 5.93 -9.90 -7.03
C ASN A 80 5.62 -10.90 -8.15
N ASP A 81 4.85 -10.50 -9.16
CA ASP A 81 4.42 -11.30 -10.32
C ASP A 81 3.79 -12.66 -9.89
N THR A 82 3.01 -12.65 -8.80
CA THR A 82 2.43 -13.88 -8.23
C THR A 82 1.05 -13.60 -7.69
N ALA A 83 0.03 -14.23 -8.22
CA ALA A 83 -1.32 -14.18 -7.66
C ALA A 83 -1.31 -14.69 -6.21
N GLY A 84 -1.41 -13.78 -5.26
CA GLY A 84 -1.33 -14.06 -3.82
C GLY A 84 -2.47 -13.46 -3.02
N GLY A 85 -3.20 -12.53 -3.64
CA GLY A 85 -4.22 -11.71 -3.02
C GLY A 85 -3.67 -10.52 -2.23
N ASP A 86 -4.53 -9.56 -1.96
CA ASP A 86 -4.19 -8.31 -1.29
C ASP A 86 -3.43 -8.52 0.02
N VAL A 87 -2.36 -7.74 0.23
CA VAL A 87 -1.49 -7.85 1.41
C VAL A 87 -1.60 -6.61 2.28
N THR A 88 -1.79 -6.80 3.58
CA THR A 88 -1.79 -5.70 4.56
C THR A 88 -0.39 -5.49 5.14
N VAL A 89 0.08 -4.24 5.05
CA VAL A 89 1.35 -3.79 5.63
C VAL A 89 1.08 -2.72 6.69
N THR A 90 1.74 -2.82 7.85
CA THR A 90 1.69 -1.77 8.86
C THR A 90 2.84 -0.80 8.64
N ILE A 91 2.54 0.49 8.62
CA ILE A 91 3.49 1.59 8.72
C ILE A 91 3.71 1.85 10.21
N ASN A 92 4.92 1.60 10.69
CA ASN A 92 5.27 1.83 12.08
C ASN A 92 5.95 3.20 12.22
N THR A 93 5.42 4.00 13.14
CA THR A 93 5.97 5.27 13.53
C THR A 93 6.77 5.08 14.81
N GLY A 94 8.08 5.15 14.71
CA GLY A 94 8.94 4.90 15.86
C GLY A 94 8.99 6.07 16.82
N LYS A 95 9.64 5.84 17.96
CA LYS A 95 9.81 6.84 19.01
C LYS A 95 10.48 8.12 18.48
N PRO A 96 9.90 9.31 18.68
CA PRO A 96 10.53 10.58 18.32
C PRO A 96 11.85 10.82 19.07
N SER A 97 12.81 11.42 18.36
CA SER A 97 14.06 11.92 18.91
C SER A 97 14.06 13.44 18.85
N SER A 98 14.20 14.12 20.01
CA SER A 98 14.16 15.58 20.10
C SER A 98 14.91 16.07 21.32
N SER A 99 15.36 17.35 21.27
CA SER A 99 15.75 18.11 22.46
C SER A 99 14.55 18.70 23.20
N ASP A 100 13.36 18.73 22.58
CA ASP A 100 12.12 19.10 23.25
C ASP A 100 11.67 17.97 24.17
N VAL A 101 11.51 18.31 25.46
CA VAL A 101 11.17 17.33 26.52
C VAL A 101 9.81 16.67 26.27
N ASN A 102 8.84 17.39 25.69
CA ASN A 102 7.51 16.84 25.43
C ASN A 102 7.53 15.78 24.32
N TYR A 103 8.27 16.06 23.23
CA TYR A 103 8.42 15.11 22.13
C TYR A 103 9.37 13.95 22.47
N SER A 104 10.44 14.20 23.22
CA SER A 104 11.36 13.13 23.67
C SER A 104 10.75 12.19 24.71
N ALA A 105 9.70 12.66 25.41
CA ALA A 105 8.95 11.84 26.37
C ALA A 105 7.95 10.90 25.70
N LEU A 106 7.56 11.15 24.45
CA LEU A 106 6.68 10.25 23.70
C LEU A 106 7.33 8.88 23.51
N SER A 107 6.52 7.84 23.63
CA SER A 107 6.88 6.47 23.24
C SER A 107 6.49 6.22 21.78
N ALA A 108 6.82 5.06 21.23
CA ALA A 108 6.32 4.65 19.92
C ALA A 108 4.80 4.40 19.94
N GLU A 109 4.21 4.08 21.12
CA GLU A 109 2.77 3.88 21.28
C GLU A 109 1.97 5.19 21.27
N ASP A 110 2.63 6.33 21.53
CA ASP A 110 2.03 7.68 21.47
C ASP A 110 2.03 8.24 20.04
N THR A 111 2.71 7.57 19.10
CA THR A 111 2.73 7.86 17.67
C THR A 111 1.94 6.77 16.97
N ALA A 112 0.84 7.15 16.32
CA ALA A 112 -0.07 6.16 15.75
C ALA A 112 0.57 5.38 14.59
N ASP A 113 0.57 4.06 14.69
CA ASP A 113 0.80 3.17 13.56
C ASP A 113 -0.49 3.04 12.74
N PHE A 114 -0.38 2.82 11.45
CA PHE A 114 -1.53 2.57 10.59
C PHE A 114 -1.25 1.50 9.55
N THR A 115 -2.32 0.88 9.06
CA THR A 115 -2.22 -0.18 8.05
C THR A 115 -2.62 0.34 6.69
N ILE A 116 -1.96 -0.19 5.66
CA ILE A 116 -2.34 -0.03 4.26
C ILE A 116 -2.58 -1.42 3.67
N THR A 117 -3.48 -1.50 2.71
CA THR A 117 -3.65 -2.70 1.89
C THR A 117 -2.99 -2.46 0.55
N LEU A 118 -2.09 -3.33 0.16
CA LEU A 118 -1.53 -3.39 -1.19
C LEU A 118 -2.44 -4.28 -2.02
N ILE A 119 -2.89 -3.75 -3.13
CA ILE A 119 -3.77 -4.49 -4.04
C ILE A 119 -2.89 -5.36 -4.92
N ASP A 120 -3.15 -6.65 -4.90
CA ASP A 120 -2.60 -7.62 -5.82
C ASP A 120 -3.21 -7.39 -7.21
N ASP A 121 -2.38 -7.15 -8.22
CA ASP A 121 -2.80 -6.95 -9.60
C ASP A 121 -2.63 -8.20 -10.47
N GLU A 122 -2.05 -9.26 -9.93
CA GLU A 122 -1.94 -10.59 -10.52
C GLU A 122 -3.09 -11.52 -10.08
N LYS A 123 -4.33 -11.07 -10.28
CA LYS A 123 -5.49 -11.92 -9.97
C LYS A 123 -5.60 -13.08 -10.96
N ASP A 124 -5.84 -14.26 -10.41
CA ASP A 124 -6.18 -15.49 -11.11
C ASP A 124 -7.38 -16.08 -10.36
N ILE A 125 -8.59 -15.72 -10.81
CA ILE A 125 -9.84 -16.00 -10.07
C ILE A 125 -10.19 -17.49 -10.10
N ASP A 126 -9.94 -18.17 -11.20
CA ASP A 126 -10.32 -19.58 -11.38
C ASP A 126 -9.17 -20.56 -11.10
N GLY A 127 -7.93 -20.07 -11.00
CA GLY A 127 -6.78 -20.82 -10.53
C GLY A 127 -6.14 -21.72 -11.61
N ASP A 128 -6.25 -21.34 -12.88
CA ASP A 128 -5.70 -22.12 -14.00
C ASP A 128 -4.24 -21.78 -14.32
N GLY A 129 -3.71 -20.68 -13.75
CA GLY A 129 -2.33 -20.24 -13.91
C GLY A 129 -2.16 -19.12 -14.93
N PHE A 130 -3.25 -18.62 -15.50
CA PHE A 130 -3.29 -17.38 -16.28
C PHE A 130 -3.94 -16.28 -15.46
N PHE A 131 -3.37 -15.08 -15.49
CA PHE A 131 -3.95 -13.96 -14.74
C PHE A 131 -5.20 -13.44 -15.43
N ASP A 132 -6.19 -12.96 -14.66
CA ASP A 132 -7.46 -12.41 -15.15
C ASP A 132 -7.31 -11.43 -16.34
N TYR A 133 -6.20 -10.69 -16.41
CA TYR A 133 -5.95 -9.71 -17.48
C TYR A 133 -5.36 -10.34 -18.76
N GLU A 134 -4.82 -11.55 -18.68
CA GLU A 134 -4.27 -12.34 -19.80
C GLU A 134 -5.25 -13.40 -20.26
N ASP A 135 -6.25 -13.73 -19.45
CA ASP A 135 -7.20 -14.78 -19.62
C ASP A 135 -8.47 -14.30 -20.32
N PHE A 136 -8.86 -14.95 -21.40
CA PHE A 136 -10.12 -14.68 -22.09
C PHE A 136 -11.35 -15.19 -21.31
N PHE A 137 -11.15 -16.15 -20.39
CA PHE A 137 -12.23 -16.79 -19.61
C PHE A 137 -11.94 -16.76 -18.10
N PRO A 138 -11.74 -15.62 -17.46
CA PRO A 138 -11.21 -15.49 -16.10
C PRO A 138 -12.09 -16.03 -14.97
N ASN A 139 -13.05 -16.88 -15.28
CA ASN A 139 -13.92 -17.60 -14.35
C ASN A 139 -14.10 -19.06 -14.73
N ASP A 140 -13.35 -19.58 -15.71
CA ASP A 140 -13.41 -20.97 -16.16
C ASP A 140 -12.01 -21.59 -16.24
N GLY A 141 -11.50 -22.12 -15.14
CA GLY A 141 -10.18 -22.72 -15.00
C GLY A 141 -9.86 -23.92 -15.89
N LYS A 142 -10.49 -23.99 -17.05
CA LYS A 142 -10.19 -24.93 -18.12
C LYS A 142 -9.93 -24.24 -19.44
N GLU A 143 -10.25 -22.96 -19.54
CA GLU A 143 -10.17 -22.16 -20.73
C GLU A 143 -9.43 -20.87 -20.43
N TRP A 144 -8.44 -20.51 -21.22
CA TRP A 144 -7.65 -19.28 -21.06
C TRP A 144 -7.41 -18.52 -22.37
N SER A 145 -7.71 -19.15 -23.52
CA SER A 145 -7.53 -18.58 -24.87
C SER A 145 -8.75 -18.80 -25.74
N ASP A 146 -8.92 -17.92 -26.73
CA ASP A 146 -10.00 -17.93 -27.72
C ASP A 146 -9.39 -17.33 -29.01
N ASN A 147 -8.90 -18.19 -29.87
CA ASN A 147 -8.07 -17.80 -31.01
C ASN A 147 -8.87 -17.07 -32.08
N ASP A 148 -10.08 -17.55 -32.38
CA ASP A 148 -10.97 -16.96 -33.40
C ASP A 148 -11.97 -15.93 -32.86
N LYS A 149 -12.10 -15.87 -31.51
CA LYS A 149 -12.94 -14.92 -30.75
C LYS A 149 -14.45 -15.15 -30.96
N ASP A 150 -14.85 -16.41 -31.07
CA ASP A 150 -16.26 -16.78 -31.17
C ASP A 150 -16.93 -16.96 -29.79
N GLY A 151 -16.16 -16.99 -28.70
CA GLY A 151 -16.60 -17.12 -27.31
C GLY A 151 -16.63 -18.56 -26.81
N ILE A 152 -16.04 -19.49 -27.56
CA ILE A 152 -15.72 -20.86 -27.15
C ILE A 152 -14.20 -20.87 -26.91
N GLY A 153 -13.73 -21.39 -25.77
CA GLY A 153 -12.30 -21.48 -25.51
C GLY A 153 -11.64 -22.56 -26.32
N ASP A 154 -10.36 -22.37 -26.66
CA ASP A 154 -9.59 -23.25 -27.52
C ASP A 154 -9.56 -24.72 -27.05
N ASN A 155 -9.66 -24.96 -25.72
CA ASN A 155 -9.73 -26.33 -25.19
C ASN A 155 -11.09 -27.02 -25.40
N ALA A 156 -12.15 -26.25 -25.59
CA ALA A 156 -13.52 -26.76 -25.82
C ALA A 156 -13.92 -26.69 -27.30
N ASP A 157 -13.22 -25.84 -28.06
CA ASP A 157 -13.44 -25.72 -29.50
C ASP A 157 -12.82 -26.90 -30.27
N THR A 158 -13.39 -27.23 -31.35
CA THR A 158 -12.91 -28.29 -32.26
C THR A 158 -12.32 -27.76 -33.58
N ASP A 159 -12.39 -26.43 -33.78
CA ASP A 159 -11.90 -25.70 -34.95
C ASP A 159 -11.51 -24.30 -34.46
N ASP A 160 -10.46 -24.21 -33.59
CA ASP A 160 -10.08 -23.07 -32.79
C ASP A 160 -9.61 -21.83 -33.60
N ASP A 161 -9.43 -21.97 -34.90
CA ASP A 161 -9.15 -20.86 -35.80
C ASP A 161 -10.28 -20.58 -36.83
N ASN A 162 -11.38 -21.36 -36.77
CA ASN A 162 -12.57 -21.27 -37.63
C ASN A 162 -12.24 -21.35 -39.14
N ASP A 163 -11.23 -22.14 -39.51
CA ASP A 163 -10.86 -22.34 -40.94
C ASP A 163 -11.70 -23.41 -41.64
N GLY A 164 -12.55 -24.12 -40.90
CA GLY A 164 -13.44 -25.15 -41.35
C GLY A 164 -12.78 -26.55 -41.40
N ILE A 165 -11.63 -26.68 -40.79
CA ILE A 165 -10.92 -27.95 -40.58
C ILE A 165 -10.80 -28.17 -39.09
N SER A 166 -11.32 -29.25 -38.57
CA SER A 166 -11.22 -29.57 -37.15
C SER A 166 -9.78 -29.75 -36.71
N ASP A 167 -9.40 -29.16 -35.58
CA ASP A 167 -8.09 -29.38 -34.98
C ASP A 167 -7.93 -30.83 -34.53
N GLU A 168 -6.75 -31.36 -34.71
CA GLU A 168 -6.40 -32.69 -34.20
C GLU A 168 -5.66 -32.51 -32.86
N ASP A 169 -6.16 -33.10 -31.77
CA ASP A 169 -5.55 -33.16 -30.44
C ASP A 169 -4.17 -33.90 -30.42
#